data_b0d5aa09dce67edd405da85b14e84504
#
_entry.id   b0d5aa09dce67edd405da85b14e84504
#
_cell.length_a   1.000
_cell.length_b   1.000
_cell.length_c   1.000
_cell.angle_alpha   90.00
_cell.angle_beta   90.00
_cell.angle_gamma   90.00
#
_symmetry.space_group_name_H-M   'P 1'
#
loop_
_entity.id
_entity.type
_entity.pdbx_description
1 polymer ?
#
loop_
_entity_poly.entity_id
_entity_poly.type
_entity_poly.pdbx_seq_one_letter_code
_entity_poly.pdbx_strand_id
1 'polypeptide(L)'
;MGIIDLSEISVLRGRTKVLDKWSLSVDSGEVVCLSGENGCGKSTVIEAAAGLIPLENGSSTISGQLIRDSEGRRGRTNFGLCLQDDCVMGDELVGERILDAAGYDFDIAPLLKIWGLDHRVHDRIAMLSGGQRRRVALLSGLIPAMISPEPVALLLDEADSGLDDDSVERLAKTLRNLAAGGHSVLVASHDSRIVAAADRVIRFPFEEENNDAKTGKFTLVDKGEKRTPYIGHRMNLRTLSGLANNGIAGLLTLGAMLALLDPSQLEGRTLAGFILAPALAAGLCGNPVHRLAMENRAYAWWSTKSAIPPHALVHSLIICGGLTVLASTITTEIDWQLILAGAVLGAITESIVGLLSNATLRLSRPNAVMIRLLTPILILPWALVVDTLAV
;
A
#
# COMPACT_ATOMS: atom_id res chain seq x y z
N MET A 1 -17.84 19.07 17.39
CA MET A 1 -16.50 18.58 16.98
C MET A 1 -16.73 17.59 15.86
N GLY A 2 -16.23 17.89 14.70
CA GLY A 2 -16.48 17.06 13.52
C GLY A 2 -15.86 15.67 13.66
N ILE A 3 -16.31 14.77 12.80
CA ILE A 3 -15.67 13.44 12.69
C ILE A 3 -14.36 13.54 11.90
N ILE A 4 -14.29 14.44 10.91
CA ILE A 4 -13.04 14.77 10.19
C ILE A 4 -12.74 16.23 10.48
N ASP A 5 -11.59 16.51 11.09
CA ASP A 5 -11.17 17.88 11.36
C ASP A 5 -9.75 18.12 10.81
N LEU A 6 -9.66 19.13 9.97
CA LEU A 6 -8.41 19.69 9.45
C LEU A 6 -8.24 21.08 10.05
N SER A 7 -7.21 21.30 10.86
CA SER A 7 -6.98 22.55 11.57
C SER A 7 -5.75 23.26 11.02
N GLU A 8 -5.94 24.42 10.39
CA GLU A 8 -4.89 25.31 9.86
C GLU A 8 -3.81 24.58 9.05
N ILE A 9 -4.23 23.60 8.24
CA ILE A 9 -3.27 22.79 7.47
C ILE A 9 -2.60 23.61 6.38
N SER A 10 -1.28 23.52 6.29
CA SER A 10 -0.49 24.02 5.16
C SER A 10 0.27 22.85 4.52
N VAL A 11 0.20 22.78 3.19
CA VAL A 11 0.79 21.68 2.41
C VAL A 11 1.60 22.20 1.24
N LEU A 12 2.82 21.71 1.10
CA LEU A 12 3.67 21.92 -0.07
C LEU A 12 3.64 20.72 -1.02
N ARG A 13 3.59 21.00 -2.32
CA ARG A 13 3.86 20.04 -3.40
C ARG A 13 5.07 20.54 -4.20
N GLY A 14 6.22 19.94 -3.94
CA GLY A 14 7.48 20.45 -4.43
C GLY A 14 7.80 21.82 -3.83
N ARG A 15 7.80 22.89 -4.64
CA ARG A 15 8.01 24.28 -4.20
C ARG A 15 6.72 25.11 -4.10
N THR A 16 5.58 24.53 -4.48
CA THR A 16 4.30 25.24 -4.51
C THR A 16 3.51 24.94 -3.24
N LYS A 17 3.07 25.98 -2.54
CA LYS A 17 2.12 25.88 -1.44
C LYS A 17 0.73 25.71 -2.03
N VAL A 18 0.15 24.51 -1.85
CA VAL A 18 -1.18 24.14 -2.39
C VAL A 18 -2.29 24.50 -1.40
N LEU A 19 -2.03 24.31 -0.11
CA LEU A 19 -2.93 24.71 0.98
C LEU A 19 -2.15 25.63 1.92
N ASP A 20 -2.79 26.70 2.39
CA ASP A 20 -2.20 27.66 3.33
C ASP A 20 -3.17 27.97 4.47
N LYS A 21 -2.86 27.43 5.67
CA LYS A 21 -3.66 27.59 6.91
C LYS A 21 -5.15 27.31 6.68
N TRP A 22 -5.45 26.31 5.87
CA TRP A 22 -6.82 25.96 5.54
C TRP A 22 -7.41 25.02 6.60
N SER A 23 -8.68 25.24 6.93
CA SER A 23 -9.40 24.46 7.93
C SER A 23 -10.70 23.92 7.37
N LEU A 24 -11.07 22.71 7.76
CA LEU A 24 -12.33 22.06 7.41
C LEU A 24 -12.76 21.15 8.54
N SER A 25 -14.04 21.19 8.90
CA SER A 25 -14.70 20.21 9.75
C SER A 25 -15.83 19.56 8.99
N VAL A 26 -15.95 18.23 9.10
CA VAL A 26 -17.07 17.44 8.57
C VAL A 26 -17.75 16.73 9.73
N ASP A 27 -19.01 17.03 9.91
CA ASP A 27 -19.80 16.54 11.02
C ASP A 27 -20.32 15.11 10.81
N SER A 28 -20.80 14.49 11.90
CA SER A 28 -21.45 13.18 11.82
C SER A 28 -22.69 13.23 10.94
N GLY A 29 -22.78 12.30 9.99
CA GLY A 29 -23.92 12.23 9.07
C GLY A 29 -23.85 13.24 7.91
N GLU A 30 -22.72 13.91 7.72
CA GLU A 30 -22.52 14.92 6.68
C GLU A 30 -21.74 14.36 5.48
N VAL A 31 -22.16 14.73 4.28
CA VAL A 31 -21.43 14.53 3.03
C VAL A 31 -20.92 15.87 2.54
N VAL A 32 -19.62 16.07 2.53
CA VAL A 32 -18.95 17.26 1.98
C VAL A 32 -18.28 16.91 0.67
N CYS A 33 -18.61 17.63 -0.40
CA CYS A 33 -18.02 17.45 -1.72
C CYS A 33 -17.01 18.56 -2.03
N LEU A 34 -15.80 18.19 -2.35
CA LEU A 34 -14.76 19.07 -2.88
C LEU A 34 -14.88 19.12 -4.40
N SER A 35 -15.20 20.29 -4.96
CA SER A 35 -15.34 20.53 -6.39
C SER A 35 -14.39 21.64 -6.86
N GLY A 36 -14.07 21.70 -8.15
CA GLY A 36 -13.16 22.69 -8.72
C GLY A 36 -12.26 22.10 -9.81
N GLU A 37 -11.51 22.92 -10.51
CA GLU A 37 -10.66 22.50 -11.62
C GLU A 37 -9.61 21.43 -11.24
N ASN A 38 -9.09 20.73 -12.25
CA ASN A 38 -8.00 19.78 -12.02
C ASN A 38 -6.74 20.50 -11.53
N GLY A 39 -6.08 19.94 -10.52
CA GLY A 39 -4.87 20.53 -9.93
C GLY A 39 -5.11 21.62 -8.87
N CYS A 40 -6.36 22.01 -8.56
CA CYS A 40 -6.64 23.04 -7.55
C CYS A 40 -6.37 22.63 -6.09
N GLY A 41 -6.13 21.33 -5.80
CA GLY A 41 -5.76 20.86 -4.45
C GLY A 41 -6.72 19.88 -3.78
N LYS A 42 -7.82 19.44 -4.41
CA LYS A 42 -8.81 18.49 -3.84
C LYS A 42 -8.15 17.21 -3.31
N SER A 43 -7.36 16.54 -4.16
CA SER A 43 -6.63 15.32 -3.76
C SER A 43 -5.65 15.60 -2.62
N THR A 44 -5.06 16.80 -2.58
CA THR A 44 -4.16 17.21 -1.49
C THR A 44 -4.89 17.29 -0.15
N VAL A 45 -6.13 17.77 -0.15
CA VAL A 45 -6.99 17.79 1.05
C VAL A 45 -7.28 16.36 1.53
N ILE A 46 -7.74 15.49 0.62
CA ILE A 46 -8.03 14.08 0.96
C ILE A 46 -6.76 13.37 1.50
N GLU A 47 -5.62 13.53 0.84
CA GLU A 47 -4.37 12.92 1.28
C GLU A 47 -3.85 13.50 2.60
N ALA A 48 -4.07 14.79 2.87
CA ALA A 48 -3.76 15.42 4.15
C ALA A 48 -4.67 14.87 5.26
N ALA A 49 -5.99 14.78 5.00
CA ALA A 49 -6.94 14.18 5.94
C ALA A 49 -6.58 12.74 6.29
N ALA A 50 -6.15 11.94 5.30
CA ALA A 50 -5.71 10.57 5.49
C ALA A 50 -4.29 10.44 6.11
N GLY A 51 -3.57 11.55 6.35
CA GLY A 51 -2.22 11.56 6.90
C GLY A 51 -1.14 11.02 5.95
N LEU A 52 -1.43 10.92 4.65
CA LEU A 52 -0.53 10.33 3.65
C LEU A 52 0.61 11.26 3.27
N ILE A 53 0.42 12.56 3.41
CA ILE A 53 1.40 13.59 3.05
C ILE A 53 1.85 14.39 4.26
N PRO A 54 3.09 14.92 4.27
CA PRO A 54 3.55 15.80 5.34
C PRO A 54 2.77 17.11 5.37
N LEU A 55 2.56 17.63 6.57
CA LEU A 55 1.99 18.96 6.81
C LEU A 55 3.12 19.91 7.19
N GLU A 56 3.13 21.13 6.63
CA GLU A 56 4.01 22.20 7.10
C GLU A 56 3.47 22.87 8.36
N ASN A 57 2.16 22.99 8.46
CA ASN A 57 1.46 23.55 9.61
C ASN A 57 0.15 22.80 9.84
N GLY A 58 -0.35 22.87 11.05
CA GLY A 58 -1.64 22.34 11.44
C GLY A 58 -1.67 20.85 11.72
N SER A 59 -2.88 20.31 11.77
CA SER A 59 -3.10 18.90 12.08
C SER A 59 -4.37 18.37 11.42
N SER A 60 -4.39 17.06 11.21
CA SER A 60 -5.55 16.27 10.80
C SER A 60 -5.95 15.34 11.92
N THR A 61 -7.23 15.31 12.28
CA THR A 61 -7.81 14.39 13.24
C THR A 61 -9.05 13.70 12.65
N ILE A 62 -9.29 12.46 13.05
CA ILE A 62 -10.50 11.70 12.72
C ILE A 62 -11.08 11.14 14.01
N SER A 63 -12.35 11.40 14.27
CA SER A 63 -13.06 11.04 15.51
C SER A 63 -12.28 11.47 16.77
N GLY A 64 -11.68 12.66 16.73
CA GLY A 64 -10.88 13.23 17.82
C GLY A 64 -9.48 12.60 17.97
N GLN A 65 -9.12 11.61 17.17
CA GLN A 65 -7.79 11.00 17.19
C GLN A 65 -6.86 11.65 16.17
N LEU A 66 -5.66 12.00 16.60
CA LEU A 66 -4.64 12.55 15.70
C LEU A 66 -4.32 11.56 14.58
N ILE A 67 -4.38 12.01 13.34
CA ILE A 67 -3.91 11.25 12.17
C ILE A 67 -2.51 11.71 11.81
N ARG A 68 -2.31 13.03 11.71
CA ARG A 68 -1.01 13.61 11.41
C ARG A 68 -0.95 15.07 11.84
N ASP A 69 0.23 15.53 12.26
CA ASP A 69 0.53 16.93 12.49
C ASP A 69 1.80 17.40 11.76
N SER A 70 2.08 18.69 11.90
CA SER A 70 3.28 19.34 11.33
C SER A 70 4.59 18.92 12.01
N GLU A 71 4.57 18.35 13.22
CA GLU A 71 5.75 17.80 13.90
C GLU A 71 6.09 16.38 13.39
N GLY A 72 5.28 15.82 12.49
CA GLY A 72 5.45 14.50 11.94
C GLY A 72 4.88 13.36 12.79
N ARG A 73 4.21 13.68 13.92
CA ARG A 73 3.49 12.67 14.71
C ARG A 73 2.38 12.06 13.88
N ARG A 74 2.20 10.76 14.02
CA ARG A 74 1.16 9.99 13.32
C ARG A 74 0.38 9.12 14.29
N GLY A 75 -0.93 9.24 14.22
CA GLY A 75 -1.85 8.32 14.87
C GLY A 75 -2.47 7.35 13.87
N ARG A 76 -3.33 6.49 14.37
CA ARG A 76 -4.08 5.52 13.58
C ARG A 76 -5.50 5.40 14.11
N THR A 77 -6.45 5.44 13.21
CA THR A 77 -7.85 5.15 13.50
C THR A 77 -8.46 4.40 12.30
N ASN A 78 -9.63 3.84 12.48
CA ASN A 78 -10.33 3.18 11.40
C ASN A 78 -11.11 4.23 10.59
N PHE A 79 -10.83 4.31 9.30
CA PHE A 79 -11.58 5.11 8.33
C PHE A 79 -11.59 4.45 6.97
N GLY A 80 -12.53 4.81 6.13
CA GLY A 80 -12.58 4.39 4.74
C GLY A 80 -11.74 5.29 3.85
N LEU A 81 -11.00 4.70 2.90
CA LEU A 81 -10.16 5.44 1.97
C LEU A 81 -10.26 4.86 0.56
N CYS A 82 -10.61 5.72 -0.41
CA CYS A 82 -10.48 5.45 -1.84
C CYS A 82 -9.73 6.63 -2.46
N LEU A 83 -8.56 6.39 -3.03
CA LEU A 83 -7.76 7.39 -3.72
C LEU A 83 -8.08 7.38 -5.22
N GLN A 84 -7.59 8.40 -5.94
CA GLN A 84 -7.69 8.46 -7.39
C GLN A 84 -7.07 7.24 -8.07
N ASP A 85 -5.91 6.78 -7.57
CA ASP A 85 -5.36 5.47 -7.94
C ASP A 85 -6.14 4.36 -7.21
N ASP A 86 -6.30 3.19 -7.86
CA ASP A 86 -7.06 2.07 -7.28
C ASP A 86 -6.43 1.52 -5.99
N CYS A 87 -5.16 1.75 -5.74
CA CYS A 87 -4.43 1.35 -4.55
C CYS A 87 -4.54 -0.15 -4.21
N VAL A 88 -4.63 -0.98 -5.23
CA VAL A 88 -4.72 -2.44 -5.13
C VAL A 88 -3.50 -3.09 -5.77
N MET A 89 -3.11 -4.27 -5.28
CA MET A 89 -2.08 -5.09 -5.88
C MET A 89 -2.72 -6.15 -6.78
N GLY A 90 -2.13 -6.41 -7.93
CA GLY A 90 -2.66 -7.36 -8.91
C GLY A 90 -2.84 -8.78 -8.35
N ASP A 91 -2.02 -9.20 -7.42
CA ASP A 91 -2.06 -10.54 -6.82
C ASP A 91 -3.03 -10.69 -5.63
N GLU A 92 -3.65 -9.60 -5.16
CA GLU A 92 -4.75 -9.68 -4.18
C GLU A 92 -5.96 -10.40 -4.80
N LEU A 93 -6.68 -11.20 -4.00
CA LEU A 93 -7.99 -11.72 -4.41
C LEU A 93 -9.07 -10.70 -4.05
N VAL A 94 -10.08 -10.58 -4.92
CA VAL A 94 -11.21 -9.66 -4.73
C VAL A 94 -11.84 -9.82 -3.36
N GLY A 95 -12.24 -11.04 -3.02
CA GLY A 95 -12.90 -11.33 -1.74
C GLY A 95 -12.02 -11.01 -0.53
N GLU A 96 -10.73 -11.37 -0.59
CA GLU A 96 -9.80 -11.07 0.51
C GLU A 96 -9.56 -9.58 0.68
N ARG A 97 -9.42 -8.82 -0.41
CA ARG A 97 -9.27 -7.37 -0.35
C ARG A 97 -10.42 -6.72 0.39
N ILE A 98 -11.67 -7.15 0.12
CA ILE A 98 -12.86 -6.63 0.76
C ILE A 98 -12.90 -6.99 2.25
N LEU A 99 -12.62 -8.26 2.60
CA LEU A 99 -12.59 -8.72 3.99
C LEU A 99 -11.45 -8.06 4.79
N ASP A 100 -10.28 -7.87 4.18
CA ASP A 100 -9.16 -7.17 4.82
C ASP A 100 -9.47 -5.67 5.02
N ALA A 101 -10.22 -5.05 4.09
CA ALA A 101 -10.69 -3.67 4.24
C ALA A 101 -11.69 -3.53 5.39
N ALA A 102 -12.54 -4.52 5.56
CA ALA A 102 -13.49 -4.62 6.66
C ALA A 102 -12.79 -4.85 8.02
N GLY A 103 -11.73 -5.65 8.05
CA GLY A 103 -11.11 -6.16 9.26
C GLY A 103 -11.97 -7.20 10.00
N TYR A 104 -12.96 -7.75 9.32
CA TYR A 104 -13.90 -8.77 9.82
C TYR A 104 -14.26 -9.75 8.72
N ASP A 105 -14.57 -10.99 9.11
CA ASP A 105 -15.17 -11.97 8.21
C ASP A 105 -16.69 -11.77 8.21
N PHE A 106 -17.30 -11.82 7.02
CA PHE A 106 -18.76 -11.74 6.83
C PHE A 106 -19.11 -12.23 5.42
N ASP A 107 -20.39 -12.44 5.17
CA ASP A 107 -20.87 -12.80 3.83
C ASP A 107 -20.79 -11.60 2.89
N ILE A 108 -19.79 -11.61 2.02
CA ILE A 108 -19.55 -10.55 1.02
C ILE A 108 -20.40 -10.73 -0.26
N ALA A 109 -21.03 -11.90 -0.46
CA ALA A 109 -21.69 -12.21 -1.73
C ALA A 109 -22.84 -11.23 -2.07
N PRO A 110 -23.72 -10.83 -1.13
CA PRO A 110 -24.77 -9.85 -1.41
C PRO A 110 -24.20 -8.49 -1.85
N LEU A 111 -23.12 -8.06 -1.19
CA LEU A 111 -22.47 -6.80 -1.51
C LEU A 111 -21.81 -6.83 -2.89
N LEU A 112 -21.04 -7.87 -3.18
CA LEU A 112 -20.41 -8.06 -4.48
C LEU A 112 -21.44 -8.14 -5.61
N LYS A 113 -22.59 -8.77 -5.38
CA LYS A 113 -23.70 -8.83 -6.34
C LYS A 113 -24.26 -7.45 -6.68
N ILE A 114 -24.43 -6.58 -5.67
CA ILE A 114 -24.88 -5.20 -5.88
C ILE A 114 -23.92 -4.46 -6.81
N TRP A 115 -22.61 -4.72 -6.71
CA TRP A 115 -21.58 -4.07 -7.52
C TRP A 115 -21.15 -4.85 -8.76
N GLY A 116 -21.85 -5.94 -9.11
CA GLY A 116 -21.56 -6.77 -10.28
C GLY A 116 -20.20 -7.45 -10.24
N LEU A 117 -19.78 -7.87 -9.04
CA LEU A 117 -18.48 -8.51 -8.76
C LEU A 117 -18.63 -9.92 -8.16
N ASP A 118 -19.86 -10.43 -7.99
CA ASP A 118 -20.14 -11.72 -7.36
C ASP A 118 -19.45 -12.91 -8.02
N HIS A 119 -19.33 -12.89 -9.33
CA HIS A 119 -18.64 -13.92 -10.11
C HIS A 119 -17.11 -13.80 -10.10
N ARG A 120 -16.56 -12.81 -9.39
CA ARG A 120 -15.12 -12.50 -9.33
C ARG A 120 -14.50 -12.66 -7.95
N VAL A 121 -15.22 -13.18 -6.97
CA VAL A 121 -14.79 -13.24 -5.56
C VAL A 121 -13.43 -13.93 -5.36
N HIS A 122 -13.15 -14.96 -6.16
CA HIS A 122 -11.91 -15.74 -6.09
C HIS A 122 -10.85 -15.31 -7.13
N ASP A 123 -11.16 -14.32 -7.96
CA ASP A 123 -10.24 -13.86 -9.00
C ASP A 123 -9.16 -12.96 -8.41
N ARG A 124 -7.97 -13.00 -9.05
CA ARG A 124 -6.93 -12.01 -8.79
C ARG A 124 -7.33 -10.67 -9.38
N ILE A 125 -7.01 -9.58 -8.69
CA ILE A 125 -7.32 -8.22 -9.15
C ILE A 125 -6.68 -7.92 -10.51
N ALA A 126 -5.51 -8.50 -10.82
CA ALA A 126 -4.87 -8.39 -12.14
C ALA A 126 -5.75 -8.91 -13.30
N MET A 127 -6.71 -9.80 -13.02
CA MET A 127 -7.61 -10.38 -14.03
C MET A 127 -8.85 -9.52 -14.30
N LEU A 128 -9.04 -8.44 -13.53
CA LEU A 128 -10.19 -7.57 -13.62
C LEU A 128 -10.01 -6.52 -14.72
N SER A 129 -11.14 -6.12 -15.35
CA SER A 129 -11.18 -4.89 -16.17
C SER A 129 -10.91 -3.64 -15.30
N GLY A 130 -10.55 -2.51 -15.93
CA GLY A 130 -10.33 -1.25 -15.21
C GLY A 130 -11.52 -0.86 -14.35
N GLY A 131 -12.75 -0.89 -14.89
CA GLY A 131 -13.97 -0.58 -14.13
C GLY A 131 -14.27 -1.57 -13.01
N GLN A 132 -14.01 -2.88 -13.19
CA GLN A 132 -14.14 -3.85 -12.10
C GLN A 132 -13.14 -3.60 -10.99
N ARG A 133 -11.88 -3.31 -11.35
CA ARG A 133 -10.83 -2.97 -10.38
C ARG A 133 -11.17 -1.70 -9.62
N ARG A 134 -11.68 -0.67 -10.31
CA ARG A 134 -12.15 0.56 -9.67
C ARG A 134 -13.28 0.29 -8.66
N ARG A 135 -14.25 -0.57 -9.00
CA ARG A 135 -15.32 -0.98 -8.07
C ARG A 135 -14.79 -1.71 -6.84
N VAL A 136 -13.76 -2.56 -6.96
CA VAL A 136 -13.11 -3.21 -5.81
C VAL A 136 -12.41 -2.18 -4.92
N ALA A 137 -11.69 -1.22 -5.51
CA ALA A 137 -11.03 -0.14 -4.77
C ALA A 137 -12.04 0.72 -4.00
N LEU A 138 -13.13 1.11 -4.67
CA LEU A 138 -14.22 1.87 -4.06
C LEU A 138 -14.86 1.11 -2.90
N LEU A 139 -15.26 -0.14 -3.10
CA LEU A 139 -15.81 -0.98 -2.04
C LEU A 139 -14.88 -1.11 -0.85
N SER A 140 -13.58 -1.27 -1.09
CA SER A 140 -12.57 -1.33 -0.02
C SER A 140 -12.55 -0.03 0.81
N GLY A 141 -12.91 1.11 0.20
CA GLY A 141 -13.05 2.39 0.90
C GLY A 141 -14.37 2.52 1.66
N LEU A 142 -15.48 2.02 1.14
CA LEU A 142 -16.82 2.17 1.73
C LEU A 142 -17.10 1.19 2.87
N ILE A 143 -16.55 -0.01 2.81
CA ILE A 143 -16.88 -1.11 3.70
C ILE A 143 -16.68 -0.83 5.19
N PRO A 144 -15.63 -0.10 5.64
CA PRO A 144 -15.47 0.22 7.06
C PRO A 144 -16.70 0.91 7.67
N ALA A 145 -17.38 1.76 6.89
CA ALA A 145 -18.60 2.40 7.32
C ALA A 145 -19.82 1.47 7.22
N MET A 146 -19.89 0.62 6.19
CA MET A 146 -21.03 -0.30 6.00
C MET A 146 -21.22 -1.30 7.14
N ILE A 147 -20.13 -1.70 7.81
CA ILE A 147 -20.12 -2.71 8.89
C ILE A 147 -20.02 -2.10 10.28
N SER A 148 -19.84 -0.79 10.41
CA SER A 148 -19.67 -0.15 11.72
C SER A 148 -20.99 0.44 12.21
N PRO A 149 -21.40 0.14 13.46
CA PRO A 149 -22.49 0.84 14.11
C PRO A 149 -22.10 2.23 14.61
N GLU A 150 -20.79 2.49 14.74
CA GLU A 150 -20.25 3.78 15.17
C GLU A 150 -19.90 4.65 13.97
N PRO A 151 -19.96 5.98 14.09
CA PRO A 151 -19.57 6.90 13.03
C PRO A 151 -18.14 6.64 12.51
N VAL A 152 -17.99 6.50 11.20
CA VAL A 152 -16.72 6.30 10.49
C VAL A 152 -16.53 7.39 9.47
N ALA A 153 -15.32 7.92 9.37
CA ALA A 153 -14.94 8.86 8.31
C ALA A 153 -14.67 8.12 6.99
N LEU A 154 -15.14 8.68 5.89
CA LEU A 154 -14.85 8.23 4.52
C LEU A 154 -14.13 9.35 3.77
N LEU A 155 -12.97 9.02 3.21
CA LEU A 155 -12.12 9.90 2.42
C LEU A 155 -12.04 9.36 0.99
N LEU A 156 -12.69 10.04 0.04
CA LEU A 156 -12.89 9.53 -1.31
C LEU A 156 -12.38 10.55 -2.34
N ASP A 157 -11.34 10.18 -3.09
CA ASP A 157 -10.72 11.03 -4.12
C ASP A 157 -11.08 10.52 -5.51
N GLU A 158 -11.91 11.30 -6.24
CA GLU A 158 -12.42 10.97 -7.58
C GLU A 158 -12.93 9.52 -7.68
N ALA A 159 -13.67 9.08 -6.65
CA ALA A 159 -14.13 7.69 -6.52
C ALA A 159 -15.09 7.26 -7.64
N ASP A 160 -15.71 8.22 -8.31
CA ASP A 160 -16.58 8.08 -9.49
C ASP A 160 -15.80 7.90 -10.80
N SER A 161 -14.51 8.26 -10.85
CA SER A 161 -13.69 8.14 -12.05
C SER A 161 -13.57 6.69 -12.52
N GLY A 162 -13.83 6.43 -13.80
CA GLY A 162 -13.75 5.09 -14.40
C GLY A 162 -14.93 4.16 -14.06
N LEU A 163 -15.98 4.66 -13.41
CA LEU A 163 -17.25 3.96 -13.20
C LEU A 163 -18.22 4.23 -14.35
N ASP A 164 -19.10 3.26 -14.62
CA ASP A 164 -20.26 3.45 -15.48
C ASP A 164 -21.36 4.27 -14.78
N ASP A 165 -22.32 4.81 -15.55
CA ASP A 165 -23.38 5.68 -15.03
C ASP A 165 -24.20 5.04 -13.89
N ASP A 166 -24.54 3.76 -14.03
CA ASP A 166 -25.27 3.01 -13.01
C ASP A 166 -24.48 2.88 -11.71
N SER A 167 -23.16 2.70 -11.81
CA SER A 167 -22.27 2.63 -10.66
C SER A 167 -22.08 3.97 -9.97
N VAL A 168 -22.05 5.08 -10.73
CA VAL A 168 -21.99 6.43 -10.14
C VAL A 168 -23.29 6.78 -9.42
N GLU A 169 -24.45 6.46 -10.00
CA GLU A 169 -25.73 6.67 -9.33
C GLU A 169 -25.84 5.84 -8.05
N ARG A 170 -25.38 4.59 -8.12
CA ARG A 170 -25.30 3.70 -6.94
C ARG A 170 -24.37 4.27 -5.87
N LEU A 171 -23.22 4.82 -6.28
CA LEU A 171 -22.30 5.49 -5.35
C LEU A 171 -22.98 6.65 -4.66
N ALA A 172 -23.57 7.59 -5.39
CA ALA A 172 -24.28 8.75 -4.84
C ALA A 172 -25.34 8.34 -3.81
N LYS A 173 -26.15 7.32 -4.13
CA LYS A 173 -27.14 6.76 -3.20
C LYS A 173 -26.48 6.11 -1.97
N THR A 174 -25.35 5.42 -2.16
CA THR A 174 -24.62 4.78 -1.06
C THR A 174 -24.05 5.82 -0.09
N LEU A 175 -23.49 6.93 -0.59
CA LEU A 175 -22.98 8.01 0.26
C LEU A 175 -24.10 8.61 1.12
N ARG A 176 -25.29 8.85 0.55
CA ARG A 176 -26.45 9.34 1.31
C ARG A 176 -26.92 8.34 2.38
N ASN A 177 -26.93 7.05 2.04
CA ASN A 177 -27.29 6.01 2.98
C ASN A 177 -26.30 5.94 4.17
N LEU A 178 -25.02 6.04 3.90
CA LEU A 178 -23.96 6.03 4.93
C LEU A 178 -24.06 7.28 5.82
N ALA A 179 -24.28 8.46 5.24
CA ALA A 179 -24.53 9.68 6.01
C ALA A 179 -25.75 9.55 6.93
N ALA A 180 -26.85 8.96 6.45
CA ALA A 180 -28.02 8.68 7.27
C ALA A 180 -27.73 7.69 8.44
N GLY A 181 -26.66 6.90 8.33
CA GLY A 181 -26.13 6.06 9.42
C GLY A 181 -25.21 6.80 10.39
N GLY A 182 -25.00 8.11 10.22
CA GLY A 182 -24.11 8.91 11.05
C GLY A 182 -22.65 8.92 10.60
N HIS A 183 -22.32 8.28 9.46
CA HIS A 183 -20.96 8.32 8.91
C HIS A 183 -20.68 9.63 8.20
N SER A 184 -19.43 10.11 8.25
CA SER A 184 -19.02 11.37 7.63
C SER A 184 -18.27 11.09 6.33
N VAL A 185 -18.61 11.83 5.28
CA VAL A 185 -18.00 11.65 3.96
C VAL A 185 -17.34 12.94 3.49
N LEU A 186 -16.06 12.86 3.17
CA LEU A 186 -15.34 13.88 2.43
C LEU A 186 -14.98 13.30 1.07
N VAL A 187 -15.64 13.79 0.00
CA VAL A 187 -15.47 13.28 -1.36
C VAL A 187 -15.00 14.37 -2.31
N ALA A 188 -14.00 14.10 -3.13
CA ALA A 188 -13.64 14.95 -4.27
C ALA A 188 -14.29 14.36 -5.54
N SER A 189 -15.10 15.15 -6.24
CA SER A 189 -15.77 14.73 -7.47
C SER A 189 -16.19 15.93 -8.32
N HIS A 190 -16.35 15.68 -9.62
CA HIS A 190 -16.93 16.59 -10.59
C HIS A 190 -18.29 16.11 -11.10
N ASP A 191 -18.71 14.90 -10.76
CA ASP A 191 -19.98 14.34 -11.21
C ASP A 191 -21.15 15.03 -10.51
N SER A 192 -22.09 15.53 -11.29
CA SER A 192 -23.27 16.26 -10.79
C SER A 192 -24.13 15.45 -9.83
N ARG A 193 -24.16 14.12 -9.97
CA ARG A 193 -24.91 13.21 -9.08
C ARG A 193 -24.27 13.12 -7.70
N ILE A 194 -22.92 13.10 -7.63
CA ILE A 194 -22.18 13.13 -6.36
C ILE A 194 -22.29 14.49 -5.70
N VAL A 195 -22.16 15.58 -6.49
CA VAL A 195 -22.36 16.96 -6.00
C VAL A 195 -23.78 17.13 -5.44
N ALA A 196 -24.80 16.63 -6.13
CA ALA A 196 -26.20 16.69 -5.66
C ALA A 196 -26.47 15.80 -4.43
N ALA A 197 -25.64 14.79 -4.18
CA ALA A 197 -25.71 13.94 -2.98
C ALA A 197 -24.99 14.55 -1.77
N ALA A 198 -24.25 15.65 -1.92
CA ALA A 198 -23.54 16.32 -0.83
C ALA A 198 -24.47 17.29 -0.08
N ASP A 199 -24.30 17.40 1.24
CA ASP A 199 -24.97 18.40 2.07
C ASP A 199 -24.31 19.75 1.91
N ARG A 200 -22.98 19.75 1.68
CA ARG A 200 -22.17 20.94 1.52
C ARG A 200 -21.15 20.72 0.40
N VAL A 201 -21.00 21.72 -0.46
CA VAL A 201 -20.06 21.72 -1.58
C VAL A 201 -19.03 22.83 -1.38
N ILE A 202 -17.76 22.45 -1.39
CA ILE A 202 -16.63 23.39 -1.33
C ILE A 202 -16.04 23.50 -2.72
N ARG A 203 -16.23 24.64 -3.38
CA ARG A 203 -15.64 24.96 -4.68
C ARG A 203 -14.31 25.67 -4.49
N PHE A 204 -13.27 25.12 -5.04
CA PHE A 204 -11.98 25.81 -5.04
C PHE A 204 -11.99 27.01 -6.01
N PRO A 205 -11.48 28.19 -5.61
CA PRO A 205 -10.63 28.46 -4.43
C PRO A 205 -11.40 28.82 -3.13
N PHE A 206 -12.18 27.88 -2.58
CA PHE A 206 -12.78 27.94 -1.23
C PHE A 206 -14.13 28.69 -1.11
N GLU A 207 -14.98 28.61 -2.11
CA GLU A 207 -16.39 29.01 -2.00
C GLU A 207 -17.23 27.84 -1.46
N GLU A 208 -18.05 28.10 -0.46
CA GLU A 208 -18.88 27.10 0.21
C GLU A 208 -20.33 27.26 -0.11
N GLU A 209 -21.02 26.22 -0.52
CA GLU A 209 -22.45 26.19 -0.82
C GLU A 209 -23.12 25.06 -0.03
N ASN A 210 -24.27 25.33 0.59
CA ASN A 210 -25.12 24.31 1.20
C ASN A 210 -26.14 23.78 0.19
N ASN A 211 -26.36 22.45 0.17
CA ASN A 211 -27.34 21.81 -0.68
C ASN A 211 -28.46 21.17 0.14
N ASP A 212 -29.66 21.10 -0.45
CA ASP A 212 -30.78 20.32 0.08
C ASP A 212 -30.66 18.86 -0.39
N ALA A 213 -29.75 18.09 0.22
CA ALA A 213 -29.54 16.70 -0.14
C ALA A 213 -30.66 15.80 0.39
N LYS A 214 -31.07 14.81 -0.42
CA LYS A 214 -32.11 13.85 -0.03
C LYS A 214 -31.64 12.94 1.10
N THR A 215 -32.50 12.68 2.08
CA THR A 215 -32.26 11.71 3.16
C THR A 215 -32.09 10.32 2.60
N GLY A 216 -31.07 9.60 3.06
CA GLY A 216 -30.82 8.20 2.75
C GLY A 216 -31.44 7.25 3.79
N LYS A 217 -31.32 5.95 3.55
CA LYS A 217 -31.67 4.90 4.49
C LYS A 217 -30.47 3.98 4.73
N PHE A 218 -29.92 4.03 5.91
CA PHE A 218 -28.79 3.18 6.29
C PHE A 218 -29.24 1.77 6.63
N THR A 219 -28.48 0.78 6.21
CA THR A 219 -28.63 -0.61 6.62
C THR A 219 -27.26 -1.14 7.00
N LEU A 220 -27.09 -1.50 8.26
CA LEU A 220 -25.87 -2.09 8.78
C LEU A 220 -25.67 -3.49 8.18
N VAL A 221 -24.47 -3.78 7.73
CA VAL A 221 -24.06 -5.13 7.31
C VAL A 221 -23.56 -5.87 8.54
N ASP A 222 -24.12 -7.05 8.81
CA ASP A 222 -23.68 -7.89 9.92
C ASP A 222 -22.23 -8.34 9.71
N LYS A 223 -21.42 -8.13 10.76
CA LYS A 223 -20.02 -8.55 10.80
C LYS A 223 -19.87 -9.82 11.62
N GLY A 224 -19.03 -10.74 11.13
CA GLY A 224 -18.64 -11.94 11.85
C GLY A 224 -17.44 -11.72 12.77
N GLU A 225 -16.53 -12.70 12.80
CA GLU A 225 -15.33 -12.64 13.64
C GLU A 225 -14.32 -11.59 13.16
N LYS A 226 -13.58 -11.04 14.13
CA LYS A 226 -12.52 -10.07 13.80
C LYS A 226 -11.40 -10.75 13.03
N ARG A 227 -11.09 -10.20 11.87
CA ARG A 227 -10.03 -10.67 10.99
C ARG A 227 -8.73 -9.91 11.27
N THR A 228 -7.65 -10.64 11.45
CA THR A 228 -6.31 -10.02 11.46
C THR A 228 -5.78 -10.04 10.03
N PRO A 229 -5.61 -8.89 9.38
CA PRO A 229 -5.10 -8.85 8.02
C PRO A 229 -3.64 -9.32 8.01
N TYR A 230 -3.41 -10.53 7.52
CA TYR A 230 -2.06 -11.12 7.40
C TYR A 230 -1.60 -11.10 5.94
N ILE A 231 -1.66 -9.92 5.35
CA ILE A 231 -1.47 -9.76 3.92
C ILE A 231 -0.04 -10.08 3.45
N GLY A 232 0.97 -9.72 4.24
CA GLY A 232 2.37 -9.85 3.83
C GLY A 232 2.76 -11.27 3.49
N HIS A 233 2.41 -12.24 4.33
CA HIS A 233 2.75 -13.65 4.11
C HIS A 233 1.96 -14.25 2.93
N ARG A 234 0.65 -13.99 2.87
CA ARG A 234 -0.21 -14.47 1.78
C ARG A 234 0.22 -13.92 0.43
N MET A 235 0.57 -12.65 0.37
CA MET A 235 1.07 -12.02 -0.85
C MET A 235 2.40 -12.61 -1.29
N ASN A 236 3.34 -12.81 -0.38
CA ASN A 236 4.62 -13.44 -0.70
C ASN A 236 4.43 -14.88 -1.22
N LEU A 237 3.52 -15.65 -0.65
CA LEU A 237 3.20 -16.99 -1.14
C LEU A 237 2.52 -16.98 -2.52
N ARG A 238 1.72 -15.97 -2.84
CA ARG A 238 1.07 -15.83 -4.16
C ARG A 238 2.00 -15.30 -5.23
N THR A 239 2.96 -14.47 -4.85
CA THR A 239 4.03 -14.00 -5.74
C THR A 239 5.20 -15.00 -5.80
N LEU A 240 4.92 -16.30 -5.77
CA LEU A 240 5.95 -17.35 -5.91
C LEU A 240 6.87 -17.12 -7.11
N SER A 241 6.36 -16.53 -8.20
CA SER A 241 7.19 -16.14 -9.34
C SER A 241 8.28 -15.13 -8.97
N GLY A 242 7.96 -14.17 -8.09
CA GLY A 242 8.95 -13.19 -7.61
C GLY A 242 9.99 -13.80 -6.69
N LEU A 243 9.54 -14.68 -5.78
CA LEU A 243 10.44 -15.43 -4.88
C LEU A 243 11.27 -16.46 -5.66
N ALA A 244 10.66 -17.10 -6.67
CA ALA A 244 11.37 -18.01 -7.56
C ALA A 244 12.48 -17.28 -8.33
N ASN A 245 12.27 -16.03 -8.76
CA ASN A 245 13.30 -15.26 -9.46
C ASN A 245 14.56 -15.07 -8.58
N ASN A 246 14.38 -14.79 -7.28
CA ASN A 246 15.50 -14.67 -6.36
C ASN A 246 16.25 -16.00 -6.20
N GLY A 247 15.51 -17.10 -6.01
CA GLY A 247 16.07 -18.44 -5.97
C GLY A 247 16.79 -18.84 -7.28
N ILE A 248 16.15 -18.57 -8.43
CA ILE A 248 16.73 -18.84 -9.77
C ILE A 248 18.01 -18.03 -9.98
N ALA A 249 18.04 -16.74 -9.62
CA ALA A 249 19.25 -15.94 -9.75
C ALA A 249 20.40 -16.50 -8.92
N GLY A 250 20.15 -16.94 -7.69
CA GLY A 250 21.14 -17.61 -6.85
C GLY A 250 21.61 -18.94 -7.43
N LEU A 251 20.70 -19.78 -7.92
CA LEU A 251 21.03 -21.06 -8.56
C LEU A 251 21.81 -20.89 -9.86
N LEU A 252 21.45 -19.92 -10.69
CA LEU A 252 22.20 -19.59 -11.91
C LEU A 252 23.62 -19.12 -11.58
N THR A 253 23.76 -18.30 -10.53
CA THR A 253 25.07 -17.84 -10.05
C THR A 253 25.91 -19.03 -9.57
N LEU A 254 25.32 -19.91 -8.77
CA LEU A 254 25.99 -21.13 -8.31
C LEU A 254 26.40 -22.03 -9.50
N GLY A 255 25.49 -22.26 -10.45
CA GLY A 255 25.76 -23.03 -11.66
C GLY A 255 26.88 -22.44 -12.53
N ALA A 256 26.89 -21.13 -12.70
CA ALA A 256 27.94 -20.42 -13.42
C ALA A 256 29.31 -20.56 -12.71
N MET A 257 29.33 -20.47 -11.37
CA MET A 257 30.56 -20.64 -10.60
C MET A 257 31.08 -22.09 -10.67
N LEU A 258 30.18 -23.07 -10.61
CA LEU A 258 30.57 -24.49 -10.77
C LEU A 258 31.10 -24.81 -12.17
N ALA A 259 30.67 -24.09 -13.19
CA ALA A 259 31.19 -24.26 -14.54
C ALA A 259 32.62 -23.67 -14.73
N LEU A 260 32.99 -22.72 -13.88
CA LEU A 260 34.23 -21.95 -14.01
C LEU A 260 35.29 -22.33 -12.95
N LEU A 261 34.84 -22.83 -11.79
CA LEU A 261 35.70 -23.09 -10.62
C LEU A 261 35.55 -24.55 -10.16
N ASP A 262 36.65 -25.14 -9.73
CA ASP A 262 36.64 -26.43 -9.04
C ASP A 262 36.50 -26.17 -7.53
N PRO A 263 35.35 -26.53 -6.92
CA PRO A 263 35.09 -26.26 -5.50
C PRO A 263 36.15 -26.95 -4.57
N SER A 264 36.75 -28.06 -5.01
CA SER A 264 37.73 -28.79 -4.20
C SER A 264 39.07 -28.07 -4.06
N GLN A 265 39.31 -27.03 -4.88
CA GLN A 265 40.55 -26.24 -4.88
C GLN A 265 40.36 -24.86 -4.24
N LEU A 266 39.17 -24.58 -3.74
CA LEU A 266 38.87 -23.28 -3.13
C LEU A 266 39.25 -23.32 -1.65
N GLU A 267 40.00 -22.31 -1.21
CA GLU A 267 40.40 -22.10 0.19
C GLU A 267 40.20 -20.67 0.65
N GLY A 268 40.03 -20.46 1.95
CA GLY A 268 39.96 -19.17 2.58
C GLY A 268 38.93 -18.23 1.91
N ARG A 269 39.37 -17.06 1.46
CA ARG A 269 38.50 -16.03 0.86
C ARG A 269 37.78 -16.48 -0.40
N THR A 270 38.38 -17.33 -1.22
CA THR A 270 37.74 -17.83 -2.45
C THR A 270 36.62 -18.81 -2.14
N LEU A 271 36.80 -19.65 -1.12
CA LEU A 271 35.78 -20.56 -0.62
C LEU A 271 34.59 -19.79 0.01
N ALA A 272 34.87 -18.82 0.88
CA ALA A 272 33.84 -17.98 1.48
C ALA A 272 33.06 -17.21 0.41
N GLY A 273 33.73 -16.63 -0.59
CA GLY A 273 33.11 -15.97 -1.73
C GLY A 273 32.21 -16.90 -2.54
N PHE A 274 32.64 -18.15 -2.78
CA PHE A 274 31.86 -19.14 -3.49
C PHE A 274 30.56 -19.49 -2.75
N ILE A 275 30.62 -19.66 -1.43
CA ILE A 275 29.45 -19.99 -0.58
C ILE A 275 28.46 -18.84 -0.52
N LEU A 276 28.95 -17.59 -0.45
CA LEU A 276 28.12 -16.40 -0.25
C LEU A 276 27.54 -15.80 -1.53
N ALA A 277 28.19 -15.98 -2.69
CA ALA A 277 27.78 -15.32 -3.95
C ALA A 277 26.35 -15.66 -4.40
N PRO A 278 25.84 -16.90 -4.28
CA PRO A 278 24.46 -17.20 -4.65
C PRO A 278 23.42 -16.43 -3.81
N ALA A 279 23.69 -16.24 -2.52
CA ALA A 279 22.82 -15.47 -1.63
C ALA A 279 22.88 -13.96 -1.94
N LEU A 280 24.06 -13.43 -2.28
CA LEU A 280 24.21 -12.05 -2.77
C LEU A 280 23.39 -11.83 -4.03
N ALA A 281 23.47 -12.72 -5.01
CA ALA A 281 22.73 -12.62 -6.27
C ALA A 281 21.21 -12.64 -6.03
N ALA A 282 20.74 -13.52 -5.16
CA ALA A 282 19.33 -13.57 -4.75
C ALA A 282 18.88 -12.27 -4.07
N GLY A 283 19.68 -11.74 -3.14
CA GLY A 283 19.38 -10.50 -2.44
C GLY A 283 19.32 -9.28 -3.37
N LEU A 284 20.19 -9.20 -4.38
CA LEU A 284 20.22 -8.10 -5.34
C LEU A 284 18.99 -8.05 -6.26
N CYS A 285 18.22 -9.14 -6.39
CA CYS A 285 16.96 -9.15 -7.13
C CYS A 285 15.89 -8.27 -6.47
N GLY A 286 15.97 -8.03 -5.17
CA GLY A 286 14.99 -7.28 -4.40
C GLY A 286 13.63 -7.99 -4.26
N ASN A 287 12.67 -7.34 -3.59
CA ASN A 287 11.33 -7.90 -3.39
C ASN A 287 10.34 -7.30 -4.41
N PRO A 288 9.78 -8.11 -5.34
CA PRO A 288 8.83 -7.63 -6.34
C PRO A 288 7.50 -7.17 -5.73
N VAL A 289 7.05 -7.78 -4.63
CA VAL A 289 5.80 -7.39 -3.94
C VAL A 289 5.88 -5.95 -3.43
N HIS A 290 7.01 -5.59 -2.87
CA HIS A 290 7.24 -4.24 -2.35
C HIS A 290 7.17 -3.20 -3.48
N ARG A 291 7.78 -3.51 -4.63
CA ARG A 291 7.72 -2.67 -5.82
C ARG A 291 6.29 -2.51 -6.34
N LEU A 292 5.55 -3.61 -6.48
CA LEU A 292 4.15 -3.59 -6.96
C LEU A 292 3.24 -2.78 -6.02
N ALA A 293 3.42 -2.94 -4.70
CA ALA A 293 2.66 -2.17 -3.71
C ALA A 293 2.91 -0.66 -3.83
N MET A 294 4.13 -0.26 -4.21
CA MET A 294 4.47 1.16 -4.39
C MET A 294 4.02 1.70 -5.75
N GLU A 295 4.15 0.92 -6.83
CA GLU A 295 3.75 1.34 -8.18
C GLU A 295 2.27 1.71 -8.24
N ASN A 296 1.40 0.93 -7.61
CA ASN A 296 -0.05 1.15 -7.58
C ASN A 296 -0.52 1.96 -6.36
N ARG A 297 0.39 2.57 -5.60
CA ARG A 297 0.09 3.25 -4.33
C ARG A 297 -0.66 2.36 -3.30
N ALA A 298 -0.72 1.06 -3.49
CA ALA A 298 -1.39 0.14 -2.58
C ALA A 298 -0.81 0.23 -1.16
N TYR A 299 0.50 0.50 -1.04
CA TYR A 299 1.14 0.77 0.24
C TYR A 299 0.51 1.95 1.01
N ALA A 300 0.11 3.02 0.31
CA ALA A 300 -0.55 4.17 0.93
C ALA A 300 -1.86 3.73 1.61
N TRP A 301 -2.68 2.96 0.91
CA TRP A 301 -3.92 2.42 1.46
C TRP A 301 -3.67 1.44 2.62
N TRP A 302 -2.76 0.48 2.45
CA TRP A 302 -2.42 -0.49 3.49
C TRP A 302 -1.86 0.16 4.75
N SER A 303 -1.08 1.25 4.63
CA SER A 303 -0.53 1.99 5.77
C SER A 303 -1.61 2.59 6.68
N THR A 304 -2.81 2.84 6.16
CA THR A 304 -3.95 3.34 6.95
C THR A 304 -4.67 2.24 7.72
N LYS A 305 -4.52 0.98 7.33
CA LYS A 305 -5.23 -0.17 7.92
C LYS A 305 -4.46 -0.88 9.03
N SER A 306 -3.38 -0.32 9.53
CA SER A 306 -2.49 -0.97 10.52
C SER A 306 -1.87 -2.29 10.05
N ALA A 307 -2.07 -2.66 8.80
CA ALA A 307 -1.43 -3.82 8.21
C ALA A 307 0.07 -3.62 8.14
N ILE A 308 0.83 -4.64 8.51
CA ILE A 308 2.28 -4.65 8.33
C ILE A 308 2.52 -4.67 6.82
N PRO A 309 3.33 -3.75 6.26
CA PRO A 309 3.71 -3.85 4.85
C PRO A 309 4.25 -5.24 4.55
N PRO A 310 4.03 -5.78 3.35
CA PRO A 310 4.53 -7.11 3.00
C PRO A 310 6.05 -7.12 3.12
N HIS A 311 6.58 -7.69 4.20
CA HIS A 311 7.99 -7.92 4.40
C HIS A 311 8.32 -9.35 4.01
N ALA A 312 9.22 -9.51 3.06
CA ALA A 312 9.70 -10.81 2.64
C ALA A 312 10.84 -11.36 3.54
N LEU A 313 11.19 -10.69 4.65
CA LEU A 313 12.35 -11.04 5.47
C LEU A 313 12.47 -12.54 5.76
N VAL A 314 11.39 -13.18 6.19
CA VAL A 314 11.42 -14.63 6.50
C VAL A 314 11.69 -15.45 5.22
N HIS A 315 11.06 -15.09 4.10
CA HIS A 315 11.25 -15.78 2.83
C HIS A 315 12.66 -15.57 2.29
N SER A 316 13.18 -14.34 2.40
CA SER A 316 14.56 -14.00 2.01
C SER A 316 15.58 -14.76 2.85
N LEU A 317 15.38 -14.85 4.17
CA LEU A 317 16.22 -15.65 5.05
C LEU A 317 16.23 -17.13 4.63
N ILE A 318 15.06 -17.69 4.30
CA ILE A 318 14.94 -19.10 3.87
C ILE A 318 15.63 -19.30 2.53
N ILE A 319 15.41 -18.43 1.54
CA ILE A 319 15.98 -18.57 0.20
C ILE A 319 17.50 -18.38 0.25
N CYS A 320 17.97 -17.28 0.85
CA CYS A 320 19.40 -16.99 0.91
C CYS A 320 20.14 -18.01 1.80
N GLY A 321 19.53 -18.40 2.93
CA GLY A 321 20.07 -19.46 3.78
C GLY A 321 20.12 -20.82 3.07
N GLY A 322 19.06 -21.18 2.35
CA GLY A 322 19.04 -22.43 1.55
C GLY A 322 20.09 -22.44 0.45
N LEU A 323 20.31 -21.31 -0.23
CA LEU A 323 21.35 -21.18 -1.25
C LEU A 323 22.77 -21.31 -0.67
N THR A 324 23.02 -20.71 0.50
CA THR A 324 24.31 -20.82 1.18
C THR A 324 24.54 -22.23 1.73
N VAL A 325 23.51 -22.89 2.25
CA VAL A 325 23.59 -24.32 2.64
C VAL A 325 23.93 -25.16 1.42
N LEU A 326 23.23 -24.96 0.30
CA LEU A 326 23.49 -25.73 -0.93
C LEU A 326 24.93 -25.52 -1.43
N ALA A 327 25.41 -24.28 -1.44
CA ALA A 327 26.79 -23.99 -1.84
C ALA A 327 27.80 -24.62 -0.89
N SER A 328 27.57 -24.57 0.42
CA SER A 328 28.44 -25.19 1.46
C SER A 328 28.46 -26.71 1.35
N THR A 329 27.35 -27.39 1.07
CA THR A 329 27.34 -28.85 0.89
C THR A 329 28.13 -29.32 -0.33
N ILE A 330 28.27 -28.49 -1.36
CA ILE A 330 29.06 -28.78 -2.55
C ILE A 330 30.57 -28.73 -2.24
N THR A 331 30.97 -27.87 -1.32
CA THR A 331 32.39 -27.69 -0.93
C THR A 331 32.84 -28.69 0.15
N THR A 332 31.96 -29.58 0.59
CA THR A 332 32.23 -30.62 1.63
C THR A 332 32.49 -30.10 3.05
N GLU A 333 32.58 -28.78 3.25
CA GLU A 333 32.72 -28.15 4.55
C GLU A 333 31.50 -27.34 4.90
N ILE A 334 30.81 -27.69 6.01
CA ILE A 334 29.65 -26.95 6.49
C ILE A 334 30.12 -25.92 7.51
N ASP A 335 30.23 -24.66 7.06
CA ASP A 335 30.50 -23.52 7.93
C ASP A 335 29.21 -22.82 8.28
N TRP A 336 28.74 -22.99 9.53
CA TRP A 336 27.51 -22.37 10.06
C TRP A 336 27.61 -20.86 10.16
N GLN A 337 28.79 -20.27 10.29
CA GLN A 337 28.97 -18.83 10.34
C GLN A 337 28.74 -18.23 8.97
N LEU A 338 29.27 -18.82 7.90
CA LEU A 338 29.03 -18.40 6.53
C LEU A 338 27.56 -18.57 6.12
N ILE A 339 26.92 -19.69 6.54
CA ILE A 339 25.50 -19.92 6.27
C ILE A 339 24.63 -18.85 6.91
N LEU A 340 24.86 -18.56 8.19
CA LEU A 340 24.11 -17.52 8.91
C LEU A 340 24.38 -16.13 8.31
N ALA A 341 25.64 -15.84 8.01
CA ALA A 341 26.01 -14.58 7.38
C ALA A 341 25.32 -14.39 6.02
N GLY A 342 25.31 -15.41 5.17
CA GLY A 342 24.66 -15.38 3.86
C GLY A 342 23.14 -15.19 3.96
N ALA A 343 22.49 -15.89 4.90
CA ALA A 343 21.06 -15.73 5.14
C ALA A 343 20.71 -14.29 5.58
N VAL A 344 21.43 -13.76 6.57
CA VAL A 344 21.17 -12.42 7.14
C VAL A 344 21.53 -11.32 6.15
N LEU A 345 22.73 -11.36 5.55
CA LEU A 345 23.15 -10.36 4.56
C LEU A 345 22.27 -10.38 3.31
N GLY A 346 21.83 -11.56 2.86
CA GLY A 346 20.91 -11.69 1.74
C GLY A 346 19.59 -11.00 2.02
N ALA A 347 18.98 -11.24 3.18
CA ALA A 347 17.74 -10.61 3.60
C ALA A 347 17.88 -9.08 3.77
N ILE A 348 19.00 -8.61 4.33
CA ILE A 348 19.29 -7.17 4.46
C ILE A 348 19.46 -6.54 3.07
N THR A 349 20.22 -7.18 2.18
CA THR A 349 20.45 -6.70 0.81
C THR A 349 19.14 -6.57 0.04
N GLU A 350 18.28 -7.61 0.09
CA GLU A 350 16.96 -7.58 -0.55
C GLU A 350 16.09 -6.43 -0.01
N SER A 351 16.10 -6.22 1.31
CA SER A 351 15.36 -5.15 1.96
C SER A 351 15.84 -3.77 1.50
N ILE A 352 17.15 -3.54 1.45
CA ILE A 352 17.74 -2.27 1.00
C ILE A 352 17.46 -2.04 -0.49
N VAL A 353 17.59 -3.06 -1.34
CA VAL A 353 17.25 -2.96 -2.77
C VAL A 353 15.77 -2.61 -2.94
N GLY A 354 14.88 -3.21 -2.14
CA GLY A 354 13.47 -2.86 -2.09
C GLY A 354 13.24 -1.38 -1.74
N LEU A 355 13.89 -0.88 -0.69
CA LEU A 355 13.80 0.53 -0.28
C LEU A 355 14.35 1.49 -1.34
N LEU A 356 15.49 1.17 -1.96
CA LEU A 356 16.06 1.96 -3.06
C LEU A 356 15.13 1.97 -4.27
N SER A 357 14.55 0.83 -4.63
CA SER A 357 13.58 0.74 -5.72
C SER A 357 12.37 1.64 -5.45
N ASN A 358 11.86 1.67 -4.22
CA ASN A 358 10.77 2.54 -3.81
C ASN A 358 11.13 4.02 -3.87
N ALA A 359 12.32 4.38 -3.41
CA ALA A 359 12.80 5.76 -3.51
C ALA A 359 12.91 6.21 -4.98
N THR A 360 13.34 5.32 -5.89
CA THR A 360 13.46 5.64 -7.33
C THR A 360 12.13 5.87 -8.02
N LEU A 361 11.04 5.23 -7.57
CA LEU A 361 9.70 5.45 -8.13
C LEU A 361 9.16 6.87 -7.87
N ARG A 362 9.65 7.51 -6.80
CA ARG A 362 9.22 8.86 -6.39
C ARG A 362 10.11 9.99 -6.96
N LEU A 363 11.21 9.66 -7.62
CA LEU A 363 12.19 10.61 -8.11
C LEU A 363 12.07 10.80 -9.62
N SER A 364 12.57 11.96 -10.10
CA SER A 364 12.76 12.17 -11.54
C SER A 364 13.75 11.15 -12.11
N ARG A 365 13.62 10.82 -13.41
CA ARG A 365 14.46 9.81 -14.07
C ARG A 365 15.98 9.96 -13.81
N PRO A 366 16.60 11.16 -13.89
CA PRO A 366 18.03 11.32 -13.61
C PRO A 366 18.42 10.91 -12.19
N ASN A 367 17.59 11.30 -11.18
CA ASN A 367 17.84 10.97 -9.78
C ASN A 367 17.62 9.48 -9.50
N ALA A 368 16.67 8.84 -10.17
CA ALA A 368 16.46 7.39 -10.08
C ALA A 368 17.69 6.61 -10.56
N VAL A 369 18.36 7.06 -11.62
CA VAL A 369 19.61 6.46 -12.10
C VAL A 369 20.70 6.59 -11.06
N MET A 370 20.86 7.77 -10.46
CA MET A 370 21.87 8.01 -9.42
C MET A 370 21.73 7.04 -8.23
N ILE A 371 20.51 6.81 -7.74
CA ILE A 371 20.26 5.87 -6.63
C ILE A 371 20.63 4.45 -7.03
N ARG A 372 20.34 4.01 -8.27
CA ARG A 372 20.73 2.69 -8.76
C ARG A 372 22.26 2.51 -8.81
N LEU A 373 23.00 3.58 -9.04
CA LEU A 373 24.47 3.55 -9.00
C LEU A 373 25.02 3.31 -7.58
N LEU A 374 24.23 3.51 -6.52
CA LEU A 374 24.60 3.18 -5.15
C LEU A 374 24.47 1.68 -4.82
N THR A 375 23.78 0.90 -5.67
CA THR A 375 23.61 -0.55 -5.47
C THR A 375 24.95 -1.29 -5.31
N PRO A 376 26.07 -0.96 -6.03
CA PRO A 376 27.35 -1.61 -5.82
C PRO A 376 27.92 -1.45 -4.41
N ILE A 377 27.54 -0.38 -3.67
CA ILE A 377 27.97 -0.18 -2.28
C ILE A 377 27.45 -1.30 -1.37
N LEU A 378 26.33 -1.95 -1.74
CA LEU A 378 25.77 -3.09 -1.02
C LEU A 378 26.69 -4.31 -1.02
N ILE A 379 27.68 -4.36 -1.91
CA ILE A 379 28.68 -5.45 -1.94
C ILE A 379 29.71 -5.30 -0.81
N LEU A 380 29.92 -4.10 -0.28
CA LEU A 380 30.93 -3.86 0.76
C LEU A 380 30.74 -4.71 2.03
N PRO A 381 29.55 -4.86 2.63
CA PRO A 381 29.33 -5.73 3.79
C PRO A 381 29.70 -7.19 3.49
N TRP A 382 29.40 -7.65 2.28
CA TRP A 382 29.75 -9.01 1.84
C TRP A 382 31.25 -9.22 1.72
N ALA A 383 31.97 -8.25 1.15
CA ALA A 383 33.41 -8.28 1.07
C ALA A 383 34.06 -8.31 2.45
N LEU A 384 33.54 -7.54 3.42
CA LEU A 384 34.02 -7.55 4.80
C LEU A 384 33.80 -8.90 5.47
N VAL A 385 32.63 -9.53 5.26
CA VAL A 385 32.34 -10.86 5.83
C VAL A 385 33.26 -11.92 5.20
N VAL A 386 33.49 -11.89 3.89
CA VAL A 386 34.46 -12.77 3.22
C VAL A 386 35.85 -12.59 3.82
N ASP A 387 36.26 -11.37 4.10
CA ASP A 387 37.59 -11.09 4.67
C ASP A 387 37.72 -11.54 6.13
N THR A 388 36.64 -11.42 6.92
CA THR A 388 36.68 -11.72 8.38
C THR A 388 36.45 -13.19 8.70
N LEU A 389 35.65 -13.91 7.89
CA LEU A 389 35.34 -15.34 8.13
C LEU A 389 36.22 -16.30 7.34
N ALA A 390 37.06 -15.80 6.47
CA ALA A 390 37.98 -16.61 5.66
C ALA A 390 39.37 -16.80 6.30
N VAL A 391 39.50 -16.53 7.60
CA VAL A 391 40.76 -16.67 8.34
C VAL A 391 40.92 -18.05 8.94
#